data_870a2bdb63113a3da70cd129e414bd0e
#
_entry.id   870a2bdb63113a3da70cd129e414bd0e
#
_cell.length_a   1.000
_cell.length_b   1.000
_cell.length_c   1.000
_cell.angle_alpha   90.00
_cell.angle_beta   90.00
_cell.angle_gamma   90.00
#
_symmetry.space_group_name_H-M   'P 1'
#
loop_
_entity.id
_entity.type
_entity.pdbx_description
1 polymer ?
#
loop_
_entity_poly.entity_id
_entity_poly.type
_entity_poly.pdbx_seq_one_letter_code
_entity_poly.pdbx_strand_id
1 'polypeptide(L)'
;MKAAVIGGGLAGCAAALELVDAGHDVTLFEARPTLGGVVQTLPEREADPAPPPDNGQHIALGCFTEYLAFLERIGESGSVRRMRLSLPVVDEERRWAQISPATILLARYSLLPLRDRPLAWELFALRGVRADEHDDETFADFLLGKGQSPRAIERFWDVFIRPALNLPCAEASAAMGIFTVQTALLSGLRAGELVLPTKPLGWMHGDAALRTLEGRGAQVETDVRVAHVDDIAADAIVVATPPAESARLLGEPEPKLEPSPIVSVHLLFDRPLLRTPLAALLDSDAHWLFDWSALTGIGPSKKAPVRDSGPGEGVRGNREVPPWPADAQYLTVVSSGVPELMEVRGHELVERIAGQVTERLGHAELLWSRVSREPNATVALRPGTAALRPGPLTERPHVTRAGAGTATGWPATMESAVRSGRTAARLLSDVTTKVAA
;
A
#
# COMPACT_ATOMS: atom_id res chain seq x y z
N MET A 1 -9.14 20.41 24.28
CA MET A 1 -9.75 21.14 23.17
C MET A 1 -10.58 20.19 22.35
N LYS A 2 -11.56 20.72 21.59
CA LYS A 2 -12.27 19.95 20.56
C LYS A 2 -11.41 19.87 19.31
N ALA A 3 -11.14 18.67 18.82
CA ALA A 3 -10.37 18.45 17.62
C ALA A 3 -11.18 17.64 16.59
N ALA A 4 -11.10 18.01 15.34
CA ALA A 4 -11.75 17.28 14.26
C ALA A 4 -10.71 16.70 13.29
N VAL A 5 -11.00 15.51 12.76
CA VAL A 5 -10.22 14.87 11.70
C VAL A 5 -11.15 14.59 10.53
N ILE A 6 -10.81 15.09 9.34
CA ILE A 6 -11.60 14.89 8.13
C ILE A 6 -10.88 13.87 7.24
N GLY A 7 -11.47 12.70 7.07
CA GLY A 7 -10.94 11.55 6.33
C GLY A 7 -10.45 10.43 7.24
N GLY A 8 -11.04 9.24 7.10
CA GLY A 8 -10.78 8.04 7.91
C GLY A 8 -9.78 7.06 7.28
N GLY A 9 -8.89 7.53 6.38
CA GLY A 9 -7.76 6.72 5.90
C GLY A 9 -6.68 6.54 6.98
N LEU A 10 -5.59 5.81 6.67
CA LEU A 10 -4.51 5.56 7.64
C LEU A 10 -3.96 6.85 8.27
N ALA A 11 -3.85 7.92 7.49
CA ALA A 11 -3.38 9.22 7.97
C ALA A 11 -4.33 9.82 9.01
N GLY A 12 -5.65 9.82 8.71
CA GLY A 12 -6.66 10.34 9.63
C GLY A 12 -6.81 9.50 10.88
N CYS A 13 -6.83 8.17 10.75
CA CYS A 13 -6.84 7.28 11.91
C CYS A 13 -5.61 7.49 12.82
N ALA A 14 -4.42 7.66 12.22
CA ALA A 14 -3.20 7.93 12.98
C ALA A 14 -3.23 9.31 13.67
N ALA A 15 -3.78 10.32 12.99
CA ALA A 15 -3.96 11.66 13.57
C ALA A 15 -4.97 11.64 14.74
N ALA A 16 -6.11 11.00 14.53
CA ALA A 16 -7.15 10.89 15.56
C ALA A 16 -6.62 10.17 16.81
N LEU A 17 -5.89 9.07 16.64
CA LEU A 17 -5.25 8.36 17.76
C LEU A 17 -4.25 9.25 18.51
N GLU A 18 -3.43 10.03 17.79
CA GLU A 18 -2.45 10.93 18.42
C GLU A 18 -3.14 12.02 19.24
N LEU A 19 -4.23 12.60 18.71
CA LEU A 19 -5.02 13.63 19.40
C LEU A 19 -5.77 13.09 20.62
N VAL A 20 -6.36 11.88 20.53
CA VAL A 20 -7.03 11.24 21.68
C VAL A 20 -6.02 10.93 22.78
N ASP A 21 -4.87 10.38 22.43
CA ASP A 21 -3.81 10.07 23.42
C ASP A 21 -3.24 11.35 24.08
N ALA A 22 -3.32 12.50 23.39
CA ALA A 22 -3.01 13.81 23.96
C ALA A 22 -4.15 14.40 24.82
N GLY A 23 -5.26 13.68 25.02
CA GLY A 23 -6.39 14.09 25.88
C GLY A 23 -7.35 15.08 25.22
N HIS A 24 -7.41 15.13 23.89
CA HIS A 24 -8.35 15.97 23.17
C HIS A 24 -9.71 15.27 22.96
N ASP A 25 -10.78 16.05 22.89
CA ASP A 25 -12.13 15.59 22.48
C ASP A 25 -12.15 15.51 20.96
N VAL A 26 -12.14 14.30 20.39
CA VAL A 26 -11.89 14.06 18.97
C VAL A 26 -13.14 13.57 18.27
N THR A 27 -13.47 14.21 17.15
CA THR A 27 -14.46 13.70 16.17
C THR A 27 -13.77 13.42 14.84
N LEU A 28 -13.90 12.20 14.33
CA LEU A 28 -13.41 11.81 13.01
C LEU A 28 -14.59 11.68 12.04
N PHE A 29 -14.51 12.37 10.90
CA PHE A 29 -15.50 12.32 9.82
C PHE A 29 -14.97 11.53 8.62
N GLU A 30 -15.71 10.55 8.15
CA GLU A 30 -15.39 9.76 6.95
C GLU A 30 -16.58 9.73 6.00
N ALA A 31 -16.32 10.02 4.72
CA ALA A 31 -17.36 10.08 3.68
C ALA A 31 -17.85 8.70 3.23
N ARG A 32 -17.12 7.63 3.53
CA ARG A 32 -17.47 6.24 3.23
C ARG A 32 -18.04 5.55 4.47
N PRO A 33 -18.72 4.39 4.31
CA PRO A 33 -19.27 3.65 5.45
C PRO A 33 -18.20 2.96 6.31
N THR A 34 -16.94 2.90 5.86
CA THR A 34 -15.83 2.23 6.55
C THR A 34 -14.58 3.08 6.58
N LEU A 35 -13.80 2.97 7.66
CA LEU A 35 -12.46 3.52 7.75
C LEU A 35 -11.45 2.69 6.94
N GLY A 36 -10.21 3.20 6.80
CA GLY A 36 -9.10 2.54 6.10
C GLY A 36 -8.72 3.20 4.77
N GLY A 37 -9.60 3.99 4.18
CA GLY A 37 -9.34 4.67 2.91
C GLY A 37 -9.13 3.68 1.76
N VAL A 38 -7.97 3.72 1.10
CA VAL A 38 -7.61 2.77 0.02
C VAL A 38 -7.14 1.41 0.55
N VAL A 39 -6.77 1.31 1.82
CA VAL A 39 -6.35 0.07 2.47
C VAL A 39 -7.59 -0.60 3.07
N GLN A 40 -8.37 -1.26 2.22
CA GLN A 40 -9.69 -1.77 2.57
C GLN A 40 -9.99 -3.13 1.93
N THR A 41 -10.92 -3.87 2.53
CA THR A 41 -11.56 -5.04 1.94
C THR A 41 -12.73 -4.58 1.07
N LEU A 42 -12.86 -5.14 -0.11
CA LEU A 42 -13.94 -4.79 -1.05
C LEU A 42 -15.30 -5.23 -0.49
N PRO A 43 -16.39 -4.50 -0.81
CA PRO A 43 -17.73 -4.94 -0.48
C PRO A 43 -18.00 -6.36 -1.00
N GLU A 44 -18.55 -7.21 -0.15
CA GLU A 44 -18.83 -8.60 -0.48
C GLU A 44 -19.85 -8.72 -1.63
N ARG A 45 -19.63 -9.67 -2.52
CA ARG A 45 -20.57 -10.08 -3.57
C ARG A 45 -20.94 -11.55 -3.39
N GLU A 46 -22.14 -11.94 -3.83
CA GLU A 46 -22.66 -13.30 -3.64
C GLU A 46 -21.73 -14.42 -4.13
N ALA A 47 -20.96 -14.14 -5.20
CA ALA A 47 -20.04 -15.12 -5.80
C ALA A 47 -18.61 -15.04 -5.24
N ASP A 48 -18.31 -14.11 -4.33
CA ASP A 48 -16.94 -13.96 -3.82
C ASP A 48 -16.54 -15.14 -2.94
N PRO A 49 -15.25 -15.52 -2.91
CA PRO A 49 -14.72 -16.39 -1.87
C PRO A 49 -14.78 -15.66 -0.52
N ALA A 50 -14.82 -16.42 0.56
CA ALA A 50 -14.75 -15.88 1.90
C ALA A 50 -13.31 -16.03 2.45
N PRO A 51 -12.74 -14.96 3.00
CA PRO A 51 -13.28 -13.59 3.06
C PRO A 51 -13.28 -12.90 1.70
N PRO A 52 -14.04 -11.80 1.54
CA PRO A 52 -14.03 -11.00 0.32
C PRO A 52 -12.63 -10.48 -0.01
N PRO A 53 -12.31 -10.26 -1.29
CA PRO A 53 -11.00 -9.74 -1.70
C PRO A 53 -10.75 -8.34 -1.17
N ASP A 54 -9.48 -8.02 -0.98
CA ASP A 54 -9.03 -6.67 -0.64
C ASP A 54 -8.95 -5.78 -1.91
N ASN A 55 -8.78 -4.47 -1.72
CA ASN A 55 -8.54 -3.52 -2.83
C ASN A 55 -7.15 -3.71 -3.49
N GLY A 56 -6.52 -4.82 -3.25
CA GLY A 56 -5.20 -5.23 -3.69
C GLY A 56 -4.36 -5.72 -2.52
N GLN A 57 -3.27 -6.43 -2.83
CA GLN A 57 -2.35 -6.88 -1.79
C GLN A 57 -1.40 -5.75 -1.41
N HIS A 58 -1.28 -5.47 -0.13
CA HIS A 58 -0.33 -4.50 0.39
C HIS A 58 0.81 -5.21 1.12
N ILE A 59 2.04 -4.80 0.84
CA ILE A 59 3.24 -5.22 1.56
C ILE A 59 3.81 -4.00 2.28
N ALA A 60 4.09 -4.12 3.56
CA ALA A 60 4.96 -3.20 4.26
C ALA A 60 6.38 -3.79 4.35
N LEU A 61 7.34 -2.94 4.64
CA LEU A 61 8.71 -3.33 4.89
C LEU A 61 9.05 -3.15 6.38
N GLY A 62 10.05 -3.84 6.86
CA GLY A 62 10.51 -3.71 8.25
C GLY A 62 10.94 -2.29 8.64
N CYS A 63 11.30 -1.46 7.67
CA CYS A 63 11.61 -0.04 7.86
C CYS A 63 10.38 0.86 8.04
N PHE A 64 9.14 0.34 7.89
CA PHE A 64 7.90 1.09 8.07
C PHE A 64 7.55 1.21 9.56
N THR A 65 8.39 1.94 10.28
CA THR A 65 8.34 1.97 11.76
C THR A 65 7.09 2.63 12.32
N GLU A 66 6.61 3.70 11.68
CA GLU A 66 5.40 4.40 12.13
C GLU A 66 4.14 3.60 11.81
N TYR A 67 4.11 2.95 10.64
CA TYR A 67 3.01 2.05 10.30
C TYR A 67 2.93 0.84 11.23
N LEU A 68 4.07 0.24 11.57
CA LEU A 68 4.11 -0.89 12.51
C LEU A 68 3.70 -0.47 13.93
N ALA A 69 4.11 0.71 14.37
CA ALA A 69 3.66 1.29 15.63
C ALA A 69 2.15 1.63 15.62
N PHE A 70 1.61 2.04 14.47
CA PHE A 70 0.17 2.22 14.30
C PHE A 70 -0.58 0.89 14.47
N LEU A 71 -0.12 -0.20 13.84
CA LEU A 71 -0.72 -1.53 14.02
C LEU A 71 -0.70 -1.99 15.49
N GLU A 72 0.39 -1.72 16.20
CA GLU A 72 0.48 -2.01 17.64
C GLU A 72 -0.57 -1.21 18.45
N ARG A 73 -0.74 0.08 18.12
CA ARG A 73 -1.69 0.96 18.82
C ARG A 73 -3.15 0.56 18.62
N ILE A 74 -3.49 -0.04 17.47
CA ILE A 74 -4.84 -0.56 17.19
C ILE A 74 -5.01 -2.05 17.50
N GLY A 75 -4.01 -2.68 18.15
CA GLY A 75 -4.07 -4.07 18.59
C GLY A 75 -3.84 -5.12 17.49
N GLU A 76 -3.27 -4.73 16.36
CA GLU A 76 -3.10 -5.59 15.17
C GLU A 76 -1.63 -5.97 14.87
N SER A 77 -0.71 -5.81 15.82
CA SER A 77 0.70 -6.22 15.66
C SER A 77 0.87 -7.72 15.33
N GLY A 78 -0.05 -8.57 15.81
CA GLY A 78 -0.09 -10.01 15.53
C GLY A 78 -0.72 -10.37 14.18
N SER A 79 -1.30 -9.42 13.44
CA SER A 79 -1.98 -9.64 12.17
C SER A 79 -1.08 -9.49 10.95
N VAL A 80 0.24 -9.57 11.17
CA VAL A 80 1.23 -9.53 10.10
C VAL A 80 2.21 -10.70 10.21
N ARG A 81 2.61 -11.23 9.07
CA ARG A 81 3.68 -12.21 8.93
C ARG A 81 4.94 -11.52 8.44
N ARG A 82 6.01 -11.62 9.21
CA ARG A 82 7.33 -11.11 8.80
C ARG A 82 8.12 -12.21 8.09
N MET A 83 8.67 -11.87 6.95
CA MET A 83 9.52 -12.76 6.14
C MET A 83 10.83 -12.04 5.80
N ARG A 84 11.94 -12.77 5.79
CA ARG A 84 13.20 -12.21 5.26
C ARG A 84 12.99 -11.80 3.80
N LEU A 85 13.70 -10.76 3.38
CA LEU A 85 13.69 -10.34 1.98
C LEU A 85 14.10 -11.52 1.09
N SER A 86 13.12 -11.98 0.34
CA SER A 86 13.25 -13.10 -0.58
C SER A 86 12.15 -12.96 -1.62
N LEU A 87 12.52 -12.49 -2.81
CA LEU A 87 11.61 -12.20 -3.90
C LEU A 87 11.80 -13.24 -5.00
N PRO A 88 10.96 -14.29 -5.07
CA PRO A 88 10.93 -15.19 -6.21
C PRO A 88 10.55 -14.45 -7.48
N VAL A 89 11.25 -14.71 -8.56
CA VAL A 89 11.05 -14.09 -9.87
C VAL A 89 10.99 -15.16 -10.93
N VAL A 90 10.02 -15.06 -11.83
CA VAL A 90 9.83 -15.96 -12.97
C VAL A 90 9.94 -15.16 -14.25
N ASP A 91 10.74 -15.64 -15.19
CA ASP A 91 10.86 -14.99 -16.50
C ASP A 91 9.94 -15.62 -17.58
N GLU A 92 10.03 -15.09 -18.78
CA GLU A 92 9.27 -15.52 -19.95
C GLU A 92 9.55 -16.97 -20.38
N GLU A 93 10.71 -17.51 -20.03
CA GLU A 93 11.12 -18.90 -20.29
C GLU A 93 10.79 -19.84 -19.11
N ARG A 94 9.99 -19.37 -18.12
CA ARG A 94 9.61 -20.11 -16.91
C ARG A 94 10.81 -20.47 -16.00
N ARG A 95 11.92 -19.75 -16.11
CA ARG A 95 13.07 -19.90 -15.24
C ARG A 95 12.83 -19.13 -13.94
N TRP A 96 13.18 -19.77 -12.84
CA TRP A 96 13.05 -19.19 -11.51
C TRP A 96 14.37 -18.67 -11.00
N ALA A 97 14.36 -17.50 -10.44
CA ALA A 97 15.46 -16.98 -9.63
C ALA A 97 14.89 -16.30 -8.37
N GLN A 98 15.80 -15.83 -7.52
CA GLN A 98 15.43 -15.19 -6.27
C GLN A 98 16.28 -13.95 -6.07
N ILE A 99 15.64 -12.83 -5.76
CA ILE A 99 16.31 -11.63 -5.26
C ILE A 99 16.31 -11.70 -3.74
N SER A 100 17.49 -11.79 -3.15
CA SER A 100 17.70 -11.84 -1.71
C SER A 100 19.07 -11.24 -1.37
N PRO A 101 19.35 -10.86 -0.12
CA PRO A 101 20.68 -10.40 0.26
C PRO A 101 21.79 -11.38 -0.13
N ALA A 102 21.57 -12.69 0.01
CA ALA A 102 22.54 -13.70 -0.35
C ALA A 102 22.80 -13.77 -1.87
N THR A 103 21.77 -13.72 -2.70
CA THR A 103 21.93 -13.76 -4.16
C THR A 103 22.57 -12.49 -4.71
N ILE A 104 22.30 -11.33 -4.10
CA ILE A 104 22.95 -10.07 -4.42
C ILE A 104 24.43 -10.12 -4.04
N LEU A 105 24.72 -10.50 -2.78
CA LEU A 105 26.09 -10.56 -2.26
C LEU A 105 27.00 -11.48 -3.09
N LEU A 106 26.45 -12.59 -3.59
CA LEU A 106 27.18 -13.59 -4.35
C LEU A 106 27.03 -13.43 -5.87
N ALA A 107 26.39 -12.38 -6.36
CA ALA A 107 26.09 -12.16 -7.78
C ALA A 107 25.42 -13.38 -8.46
N ARG A 108 24.50 -14.04 -7.74
CA ARG A 108 23.86 -15.30 -8.20
C ARG A 108 22.47 -15.14 -8.82
N TYR A 109 22.05 -13.93 -9.13
CA TYR A 109 20.76 -13.72 -9.80
C TYR A 109 20.80 -14.23 -11.25
N SER A 110 20.29 -15.45 -11.47
CA SER A 110 20.50 -16.22 -12.71
C SER A 110 19.70 -15.73 -13.91
N LEU A 111 18.69 -14.86 -13.74
CA LEU A 111 17.91 -14.28 -14.84
C LEU A 111 18.64 -13.14 -15.55
N LEU A 112 19.85 -12.80 -15.09
CA LEU A 112 20.76 -11.89 -15.77
C LEU A 112 22.08 -12.62 -16.13
N PRO A 113 22.67 -12.30 -17.31
CA PRO A 113 24.03 -12.71 -17.62
C PRO A 113 25.00 -12.14 -16.58
N LEU A 114 26.12 -12.79 -16.35
CA LEU A 114 27.04 -12.45 -15.25
C LEU A 114 27.50 -10.97 -15.29
N ARG A 115 27.73 -10.43 -16.50
CA ARG A 115 28.18 -9.04 -16.71
C ARG A 115 27.13 -8.00 -16.33
N ASP A 116 25.83 -8.36 -16.32
CA ASP A 116 24.70 -7.44 -16.03
C ASP A 116 24.19 -7.61 -14.61
N ARG A 117 24.77 -8.52 -13.81
CA ARG A 117 24.33 -8.73 -12.43
C ARG A 117 24.79 -7.61 -11.53
N PRO A 118 23.88 -6.96 -10.81
CA PRO A 118 24.25 -5.97 -9.81
C PRO A 118 25.20 -6.59 -8.79
N LEU A 119 26.29 -5.88 -8.51
CA LEU A 119 27.27 -6.32 -7.53
C LEU A 119 27.01 -5.67 -6.17
N ALA A 120 27.33 -6.39 -5.11
CA ALA A 120 27.08 -5.90 -3.75
C ALA A 120 27.73 -4.54 -3.48
N TRP A 121 28.95 -4.31 -3.99
CA TRP A 121 29.66 -3.04 -3.80
C TRP A 121 28.95 -1.86 -4.50
N GLU A 122 28.30 -2.08 -5.66
CA GLU A 122 27.50 -1.05 -6.35
C GLU A 122 26.29 -0.65 -5.51
N LEU A 123 25.61 -1.65 -4.92
CA LEU A 123 24.54 -1.40 -3.99
C LEU A 123 25.03 -0.64 -2.75
N PHE A 124 26.16 -1.06 -2.17
CA PHE A 124 26.73 -0.38 -1.00
C PHE A 124 27.23 1.03 -1.31
N ALA A 125 27.66 1.31 -2.54
CA ALA A 125 28.05 2.65 -2.95
C ALA A 125 26.89 3.67 -2.86
N LEU A 126 25.65 3.20 -3.03
CA LEU A 126 24.45 4.05 -2.85
C LEU A 126 24.32 4.60 -1.43
N ARG A 127 24.93 3.96 -0.43
CA ARG A 127 24.86 4.42 0.98
C ARG A 127 25.39 5.83 1.19
N GLY A 128 26.39 6.25 0.40
CA GLY A 128 27.00 7.58 0.49
C GLY A 128 26.38 8.62 -0.45
N VAL A 129 25.39 8.26 -1.26
CA VAL A 129 24.76 9.17 -2.20
C VAL A 129 23.73 10.03 -1.46
N ARG A 130 23.73 11.32 -1.72
CA ARG A 130 22.73 12.25 -1.24
C ARG A 130 21.52 12.21 -2.16
N ALA A 131 20.48 11.51 -1.72
CA ALA A 131 19.28 11.28 -2.53
C ALA A 131 18.62 12.58 -3.00
N ASP A 132 18.59 13.62 -2.14
CA ASP A 132 18.00 14.92 -2.41
C ASP A 132 18.66 15.68 -3.57
N GLU A 133 19.90 15.35 -3.94
CA GLU A 133 20.63 15.95 -5.06
C GLU A 133 20.26 15.34 -6.43
N HIS A 134 19.41 14.33 -6.47
CA HIS A 134 19.06 13.54 -7.66
C HIS A 134 17.56 13.53 -7.98
N ASP A 135 16.79 14.57 -7.60
CA ASP A 135 15.35 14.63 -7.88
C ASP A 135 15.02 15.16 -9.29
N ASP A 136 16.00 15.57 -10.07
CA ASP A 136 15.86 16.10 -11.43
C ASP A 136 16.05 15.04 -12.55
N GLU A 137 16.46 13.82 -12.19
CA GLU A 137 16.66 12.71 -13.11
C GLU A 137 15.84 11.47 -12.73
N THR A 138 15.65 10.56 -13.68
CA THR A 138 14.99 9.27 -13.39
C THR A 138 15.94 8.30 -12.69
N PHE A 139 15.40 7.35 -11.93
CA PHE A 139 16.24 6.35 -11.29
C PHE A 139 16.92 5.44 -12.33
N ALA A 140 16.30 5.21 -13.50
CA ALA A 140 16.95 4.52 -14.60
C ALA A 140 18.16 5.29 -15.14
N ASP A 141 18.05 6.61 -15.39
CA ASP A 141 19.17 7.43 -15.86
C ASP A 141 20.31 7.44 -14.86
N PHE A 142 19.99 7.59 -13.57
CA PHE A 142 20.97 7.49 -12.49
C PHE A 142 21.70 6.14 -12.52
N LEU A 143 20.97 5.02 -12.62
CA LEU A 143 21.55 3.69 -12.65
C LEU A 143 22.41 3.45 -13.90
N LEU A 144 21.97 3.94 -15.07
CA LEU A 144 22.76 3.91 -16.31
C LEU A 144 24.07 4.69 -16.14
N GLY A 145 23.99 5.87 -15.52
CA GLY A 145 25.17 6.70 -15.18
C GLY A 145 26.14 6.00 -14.20
N LYS A 146 25.66 5.03 -13.41
CA LYS A 146 26.47 4.18 -12.53
C LYS A 146 26.93 2.87 -13.22
N GLY A 147 26.66 2.69 -14.52
CA GLY A 147 27.12 1.54 -15.28
C GLY A 147 26.20 0.34 -15.25
N GLN A 148 24.98 0.46 -14.70
CA GLN A 148 23.99 -0.61 -14.79
C GLN A 148 23.47 -0.73 -16.23
N SER A 149 23.22 -1.95 -16.70
CA SER A 149 22.65 -2.16 -18.03
C SER A 149 21.14 -1.94 -18.03
N PRO A 150 20.51 -1.57 -19.17
CA PRO A 150 19.07 -1.50 -19.30
C PRO A 150 18.38 -2.82 -18.86
N ARG A 151 18.98 -3.95 -19.19
CA ARG A 151 18.47 -5.26 -18.82
C ARG A 151 18.51 -5.50 -17.29
N ALA A 152 19.53 -4.99 -16.60
CA ALA A 152 19.59 -5.04 -15.14
C ALA A 152 18.50 -4.15 -14.52
N ILE A 153 18.23 -2.99 -15.11
CA ILE A 153 17.17 -2.09 -14.65
C ILE A 153 15.82 -2.79 -14.74
N GLU A 154 15.45 -3.34 -15.87
CA GLU A 154 14.16 -3.99 -16.10
C GLU A 154 13.98 -5.28 -15.28
N ARG A 155 15.01 -6.12 -15.19
CA ARG A 155 14.87 -7.49 -14.65
C ARG A 155 15.28 -7.63 -13.20
N PHE A 156 15.89 -6.61 -12.60
CA PHE A 156 16.31 -6.62 -11.21
C PHE A 156 15.80 -5.38 -10.46
N TRP A 157 16.12 -4.17 -10.91
CA TRP A 157 15.77 -2.96 -10.18
C TRP A 157 14.25 -2.69 -10.19
N ASP A 158 13.58 -2.85 -11.31
CA ASP A 158 12.13 -2.68 -11.42
C ASP A 158 11.34 -3.68 -10.58
N VAL A 159 11.85 -4.89 -10.38
CA VAL A 159 11.21 -5.88 -9.51
C VAL A 159 11.05 -5.35 -8.08
N PHE A 160 11.98 -4.52 -7.63
CA PHE A 160 11.96 -3.94 -6.29
C PHE A 160 11.37 -2.51 -6.26
N ILE A 161 11.74 -1.66 -7.21
CA ILE A 161 11.38 -0.24 -7.23
C ILE A 161 9.94 -0.01 -7.65
N ARG A 162 9.48 -0.68 -8.69
CA ARG A 162 8.11 -0.50 -9.21
C ARG A 162 7.03 -0.75 -8.14
N PRO A 163 7.03 -1.83 -7.36
CA PRO A 163 6.03 -2.00 -6.30
C PRO A 163 6.22 -1.02 -5.13
N ALA A 164 7.44 -0.53 -4.88
CA ALA A 164 7.71 0.40 -3.79
C ALA A 164 7.29 1.85 -4.09
N LEU A 165 7.46 2.29 -5.35
CA LEU A 165 7.16 3.65 -5.81
C LEU A 165 5.89 3.73 -6.67
N ASN A 166 5.33 2.59 -7.04
CA ASN A 166 4.24 2.45 -8.01
C ASN A 166 4.57 3.11 -9.36
N LEU A 167 5.84 3.07 -9.75
CA LEU A 167 6.40 3.59 -11.01
C LEU A 167 7.60 2.72 -11.42
N PRO A 168 7.81 2.49 -12.73
CA PRO A 168 9.04 1.88 -13.21
C PRO A 168 10.25 2.80 -12.95
N CYS A 169 11.46 2.25 -12.90
CA CYS A 169 12.70 3.03 -12.76
C CYS A 169 12.84 4.12 -13.83
N ALA A 170 12.30 3.87 -15.03
CA ALA A 170 12.32 4.83 -16.15
C ALA A 170 11.49 6.10 -15.90
N GLU A 171 10.60 6.09 -14.91
CA GLU A 171 9.73 7.22 -14.59
C GLU A 171 9.92 7.74 -13.16
N ALA A 172 10.33 6.86 -12.24
CA ALA A 172 10.52 7.21 -10.83
C ALA A 172 11.69 8.16 -10.65
N SER A 173 11.53 9.16 -9.76
CA SER A 173 12.64 10.05 -9.35
C SER A 173 13.81 9.24 -8.78
N ALA A 174 15.03 9.60 -9.18
CA ALA A 174 16.23 8.99 -8.62
C ALA A 174 16.36 9.26 -7.12
N ALA A 175 15.95 10.43 -6.63
CA ALA A 175 15.91 10.72 -5.20
C ALA A 175 15.09 9.67 -4.44
N MET A 176 13.89 9.34 -4.93
CA MET A 176 13.01 8.36 -4.29
C MET A 176 13.51 6.92 -4.46
N GLY A 177 14.11 6.59 -5.61
CA GLY A 177 14.74 5.29 -5.84
C GLY A 177 15.92 5.05 -4.90
N ILE A 178 16.84 6.02 -4.80
CA ILE A 178 18.00 5.98 -3.89
C ILE A 178 17.53 5.88 -2.43
N PHE A 179 16.59 6.74 -2.01
CA PHE A 179 16.00 6.69 -0.66
C PHE A 179 15.42 5.32 -0.34
N THR A 180 14.68 4.72 -1.30
CA THR A 180 14.06 3.40 -1.11
C THR A 180 15.12 2.33 -0.91
N VAL A 181 16.18 2.31 -1.71
CA VAL A 181 17.30 1.36 -1.57
C VAL A 181 18.03 1.56 -0.25
N GLN A 182 18.37 2.80 0.09
CA GLN A 182 19.05 3.13 1.35
C GLN A 182 18.24 2.68 2.56
N THR A 183 16.94 3.00 2.57
CA THR A 183 16.07 2.75 3.70
C THR A 183 15.71 1.27 3.84
N ALA A 184 15.36 0.59 2.74
CA ALA A 184 14.91 -0.78 2.78
C ALA A 184 16.05 -1.82 2.79
N LEU A 185 17.16 -1.56 2.07
CA LEU A 185 18.20 -2.56 1.89
C LEU A 185 19.50 -2.26 2.65
N LEU A 186 19.78 -0.98 2.95
CA LEU A 186 21.08 -0.56 3.49
C LEU A 186 21.02 -0.07 4.94
N SER A 187 19.84 0.14 5.52
CA SER A 187 19.68 0.63 6.91
C SER A 187 19.70 -0.49 7.96
N GLY A 188 19.73 -1.76 7.57
CA GLY A 188 19.85 -2.90 8.47
C GLY A 188 19.13 -4.15 7.99
N LEU A 189 19.47 -5.30 8.56
CA LEU A 189 18.94 -6.60 8.12
C LEU A 189 17.42 -6.73 8.23
N ARG A 190 16.81 -6.07 9.22
CA ARG A 190 15.36 -6.11 9.43
C ARG A 190 14.60 -5.08 8.59
N ALA A 191 15.29 -4.06 8.08
CA ALA A 191 14.65 -2.98 7.33
C ALA A 191 13.97 -3.48 6.06
N GLY A 192 14.57 -4.43 5.37
CA GLY A 192 14.03 -5.05 4.17
C GLY A 192 13.13 -6.27 4.41
N GLU A 193 12.82 -6.66 5.66
CA GLU A 193 11.86 -7.73 5.91
C GLU A 193 10.52 -7.39 5.26
N LEU A 194 9.94 -8.37 4.57
CA LEU A 194 8.58 -8.26 4.05
C LEU A 194 7.60 -8.42 5.20
N VAL A 195 6.66 -7.50 5.32
CA VAL A 195 5.60 -7.54 6.33
C VAL A 195 4.26 -7.66 5.60
N LEU A 196 3.69 -8.84 5.66
CA LEU A 196 2.52 -9.25 4.90
C LEU A 196 1.31 -9.39 5.83
N PRO A 197 0.14 -8.83 5.48
CA PRO A 197 -1.07 -8.99 6.25
C PRO A 197 -1.52 -10.46 6.25
N THR A 198 -2.05 -10.90 7.40
CA THR A 198 -2.61 -12.25 7.57
C THR A 198 -4.12 -12.22 7.78
N LYS A 199 -4.72 -11.04 7.67
CA LYS A 199 -6.17 -10.78 7.74
C LYS A 199 -6.58 -9.87 6.58
N PRO A 200 -7.86 -9.81 6.22
CA PRO A 200 -8.41 -8.80 5.31
C PRO A 200 -8.03 -7.39 5.75
N LEU A 201 -7.64 -6.56 4.80
CA LEU A 201 -7.08 -5.22 5.07
C LEU A 201 -8.06 -4.30 5.79
N GLY A 202 -9.35 -4.34 5.42
CA GLY A 202 -10.38 -3.54 6.09
C GLY A 202 -10.52 -3.90 7.56
N TRP A 203 -10.52 -5.20 7.89
CA TRP A 203 -10.62 -5.68 9.26
C TRP A 203 -9.40 -5.30 10.10
N MET A 204 -8.21 -5.45 9.50
CA MET A 204 -6.94 -5.16 10.17
C MET A 204 -6.71 -3.67 10.40
N HIS A 205 -7.20 -2.80 9.52
CA HIS A 205 -6.95 -1.35 9.59
C HIS A 205 -8.20 -0.57 10.00
N GLY A 206 -9.24 -0.58 9.15
CA GLY A 206 -10.43 0.24 9.35
C GLY A 206 -11.23 -0.15 10.59
N ASP A 207 -11.64 -1.42 10.68
CA ASP A 207 -12.46 -1.91 11.79
C ASP A 207 -11.68 -1.88 13.12
N ALA A 208 -10.38 -2.19 13.09
CA ALA A 208 -9.55 -2.14 14.30
C ALA A 208 -9.30 -0.70 14.77
N ALA A 209 -9.07 0.23 13.85
CA ALA A 209 -8.93 1.65 14.18
C ALA A 209 -10.24 2.21 14.74
N LEU A 210 -11.40 1.87 14.13
CA LEU A 210 -12.71 2.29 14.61
C LEU A 210 -12.92 1.85 16.08
N ARG A 211 -12.80 0.55 16.35
CA ARG A 211 -12.94 0.02 17.72
C ARG A 211 -12.00 0.69 18.72
N THR A 212 -10.77 0.97 18.29
CA THR A 212 -9.76 1.58 19.17
C THR A 212 -10.09 3.04 19.47
N LEU A 213 -10.50 3.81 18.47
CA LEU A 213 -10.88 5.21 18.60
C LEU A 213 -12.11 5.36 19.51
N GLU A 214 -13.18 4.61 19.23
CA GLU A 214 -14.40 4.61 20.06
C GLU A 214 -14.11 4.16 21.50
N GLY A 215 -13.31 3.10 21.67
CA GLY A 215 -12.89 2.59 22.97
C GLY A 215 -12.04 3.60 23.79
N ARG A 216 -11.46 4.60 23.14
CA ARG A 216 -10.73 5.71 23.75
C ARG A 216 -11.56 7.00 23.86
N GLY A 217 -12.84 6.94 23.51
CA GLY A 217 -13.78 8.05 23.64
C GLY A 217 -13.84 9.02 22.46
N ALA A 218 -13.20 8.72 21.32
CA ALA A 218 -13.41 9.49 20.11
C ALA A 218 -14.80 9.23 19.51
N GLN A 219 -15.39 10.24 18.92
CA GLN A 219 -16.59 10.10 18.08
C GLN A 219 -16.14 9.80 16.65
N VAL A 220 -16.76 8.82 15.99
CA VAL A 220 -16.48 8.48 14.60
C VAL A 220 -17.78 8.52 13.81
N GLU A 221 -17.83 9.40 12.82
CA GLU A 221 -18.98 9.60 11.96
C GLU A 221 -18.65 9.15 10.54
N THR A 222 -19.18 8.01 10.15
CA THR A 222 -19.09 7.46 8.78
C THR A 222 -20.29 7.89 7.94
N ASP A 223 -20.16 7.76 6.60
CA ASP A 223 -21.16 8.26 5.62
C ASP A 223 -21.39 9.78 5.72
N VAL A 224 -20.47 10.52 6.31
CA VAL A 224 -20.53 11.97 6.48
C VAL A 224 -19.48 12.66 5.62
N ARG A 225 -19.92 13.33 4.58
CA ARG A 225 -19.07 14.15 3.72
C ARG A 225 -19.05 15.60 4.22
N VAL A 226 -17.90 16.05 4.67
CA VAL A 226 -17.66 17.45 5.03
C VAL A 226 -17.58 18.29 3.76
N ALA A 227 -18.44 19.32 3.67
CA ALA A 227 -18.46 20.21 2.51
C ALA A 227 -17.36 21.29 2.60
N HIS A 228 -17.21 21.92 3.75
CA HIS A 228 -16.21 22.95 4.01
C HIS A 228 -15.59 22.76 5.39
N VAL A 229 -14.32 23.12 5.54
CA VAL A 229 -13.65 23.09 6.85
C VAL A 229 -14.36 24.02 7.86
N ASP A 230 -14.92 25.12 7.38
CA ASP A 230 -15.61 26.11 8.20
C ASP A 230 -16.95 25.61 8.78
N ASP A 231 -17.50 24.50 8.26
CA ASP A 231 -18.72 23.88 8.79
C ASP A 231 -18.45 23.10 10.09
N ILE A 232 -17.19 22.90 10.45
CA ILE A 232 -16.78 22.08 11.59
C ILE A 232 -16.51 22.97 12.81
N ALA A 233 -17.32 22.79 13.84
CA ALA A 233 -17.16 23.48 15.13
C ALA A 233 -16.09 22.81 16.00
N ALA A 234 -14.82 23.02 15.69
CA ALA A 234 -13.66 22.49 16.41
C ALA A 234 -12.59 23.57 16.62
N ASP A 235 -11.80 23.42 17.69
CA ASP A 235 -10.69 24.33 17.99
C ASP A 235 -9.46 24.03 17.09
N ALA A 236 -9.36 22.78 16.62
CA ALA A 236 -8.27 22.31 15.78
C ALA A 236 -8.76 21.26 14.76
N ILE A 237 -8.26 21.30 13.53
CA ILE A 237 -8.71 20.43 12.45
C ILE A 237 -7.52 19.80 11.72
N VAL A 238 -7.58 18.49 11.50
CA VAL A 238 -6.68 17.77 10.60
C VAL A 238 -7.44 17.38 9.33
N VAL A 239 -7.01 17.89 8.17
CA VAL A 239 -7.55 17.51 6.86
C VAL A 239 -6.70 16.34 6.34
N ALA A 240 -7.22 15.13 6.43
CA ALA A 240 -6.54 13.88 6.08
C ALA A 240 -7.17 13.19 4.85
N THR A 241 -7.54 13.98 3.86
CA THR A 241 -8.16 13.56 2.60
C THR A 241 -7.13 13.48 1.46
N PRO A 242 -7.46 12.87 0.29
CA PRO A 242 -6.62 12.93 -0.90
C PRO A 242 -6.25 14.36 -1.31
N PRO A 243 -5.11 14.60 -2.00
CA PRO A 243 -4.59 15.94 -2.29
C PRO A 243 -5.59 16.91 -2.92
N ALA A 244 -6.34 16.48 -3.93
CA ALA A 244 -7.37 17.31 -4.59
C ALA A 244 -8.49 17.70 -3.64
N GLU A 245 -9.01 16.74 -2.85
CA GLU A 245 -10.08 17.00 -1.88
C GLU A 245 -9.57 17.86 -0.70
N SER A 246 -8.32 17.65 -0.28
CA SER A 246 -7.67 18.50 0.72
C SER A 246 -7.58 19.95 0.25
N ALA A 247 -7.14 20.18 -0.99
CA ALA A 247 -7.07 21.52 -1.57
C ALA A 247 -8.45 22.17 -1.65
N ARG A 248 -9.48 21.41 -2.09
CA ARG A 248 -10.87 21.89 -2.14
C ARG A 248 -11.39 22.31 -0.77
N LEU A 249 -11.19 21.48 0.25
CA LEU A 249 -11.65 21.77 1.62
C LEU A 249 -10.96 22.99 2.22
N LEU A 250 -9.68 23.17 1.92
CA LEU A 250 -8.86 24.28 2.43
C LEU A 250 -9.06 25.59 1.64
N GLY A 251 -9.66 25.51 0.43
CA GLY A 251 -9.74 26.65 -0.48
C GLY A 251 -8.38 27.01 -1.10
N GLU A 252 -7.47 26.04 -1.19
CA GLU A 252 -6.14 26.19 -1.76
C GLU A 252 -6.11 25.71 -3.23
N PRO A 253 -5.12 26.16 -4.03
CA PRO A 253 -4.89 25.58 -5.34
C PRO A 253 -4.58 24.09 -5.25
N GLU A 254 -5.16 23.30 -6.17
CA GLU A 254 -4.84 21.88 -6.26
C GLU A 254 -3.36 21.69 -6.60
N PRO A 255 -2.61 20.88 -5.80
CA PRO A 255 -1.22 20.59 -6.12
C PRO A 255 -1.14 19.77 -7.40
N LYS A 256 -0.18 20.12 -8.28
CA LYS A 256 0.04 19.42 -9.56
C LYS A 256 0.72 18.06 -9.33
N LEU A 257 0.01 17.17 -8.66
CA LEU A 257 0.46 15.82 -8.35
C LEU A 257 -0.28 14.84 -9.26
N GLU A 258 0.46 14.18 -10.13
CA GLU A 258 -0.13 13.15 -10.98
C GLU A 258 -0.38 11.87 -10.18
N PRO A 259 -1.51 11.18 -10.40
CA PRO A 259 -1.75 9.89 -9.78
C PRO A 259 -0.98 8.77 -10.48
N SER A 260 -0.63 7.73 -9.75
CA SER A 260 -0.19 6.46 -10.31
C SER A 260 -1.19 5.37 -9.96
N PRO A 261 -1.79 4.70 -10.95
CA PRO A 261 -2.83 3.69 -10.73
C PRO A 261 -2.24 2.34 -10.33
N ILE A 262 -3.09 1.55 -9.66
CA ILE A 262 -2.86 0.12 -9.41
C ILE A 262 -4.09 -0.65 -9.91
N VAL A 263 -3.83 -1.76 -10.58
CA VAL A 263 -4.84 -2.73 -10.97
C VAL A 263 -4.58 -4.03 -10.23
N SER A 264 -5.63 -4.57 -9.60
CA SER A 264 -5.57 -5.87 -8.94
C SER A 264 -6.58 -6.82 -9.59
N VAL A 265 -6.12 -8.02 -9.94
CA VAL A 265 -6.95 -9.09 -10.47
C VAL A 265 -6.89 -10.27 -9.51
N HIS A 266 -8.03 -10.60 -8.92
CA HIS A 266 -8.19 -11.72 -8.03
C HIS A 266 -8.63 -12.93 -8.84
N LEU A 267 -7.91 -14.04 -8.70
CA LEU A 267 -8.10 -15.25 -9.48
C LEU A 267 -8.19 -16.46 -8.54
N LEU A 268 -9.21 -17.28 -8.71
CA LEU A 268 -9.33 -18.57 -8.04
C LEU A 268 -9.18 -19.69 -9.06
N PHE A 269 -8.12 -20.47 -8.94
CA PHE A 269 -7.84 -21.62 -9.79
C PHE A 269 -8.25 -22.95 -9.13
N ASP A 270 -8.54 -23.96 -9.94
CA ASP A 270 -8.95 -25.31 -9.51
C ASP A 270 -7.85 -26.07 -8.78
N ARG A 271 -6.59 -25.63 -8.91
CA ARG A 271 -5.39 -26.27 -8.34
C ARG A 271 -4.28 -25.30 -8.06
N PRO A 272 -3.27 -25.69 -7.26
CA PRO A 272 -2.11 -24.84 -6.96
C PRO A 272 -1.23 -24.62 -8.20
N LEU A 273 -0.97 -23.36 -8.53
CA LEU A 273 -0.03 -22.89 -9.55
C LEU A 273 1.24 -22.33 -8.90
N LEU A 274 1.07 -21.51 -7.86
CA LEU A 274 2.15 -20.85 -7.16
C LEU A 274 2.53 -21.67 -5.92
N ARG A 275 3.83 -22.02 -5.79
CA ARG A 275 4.37 -22.82 -4.66
C ARG A 275 5.05 -21.98 -3.59
N THR A 276 5.13 -20.67 -3.82
CA THR A 276 5.69 -19.69 -2.89
C THR A 276 4.60 -18.73 -2.45
N PRO A 277 4.68 -18.08 -1.29
CA PRO A 277 3.66 -17.12 -0.86
C PRO A 277 3.46 -15.93 -1.81
N LEU A 278 4.48 -15.62 -2.60
CA LEU A 278 4.46 -14.56 -3.60
C LEU A 278 5.48 -14.85 -4.70
N ALA A 279 5.30 -14.24 -5.87
CA ALA A 279 6.30 -14.21 -6.95
C ALA A 279 6.09 -13.00 -7.87
N ALA A 280 7.17 -12.50 -8.46
CA ALA A 280 7.12 -11.53 -9.55
C ALA A 280 7.22 -12.24 -10.91
N LEU A 281 6.49 -11.75 -11.91
CA LEU A 281 6.64 -12.17 -13.29
C LEU A 281 7.34 -11.06 -14.08
N LEU A 282 8.44 -11.41 -14.75
CA LEU A 282 9.13 -10.49 -15.66
C LEU A 282 8.40 -10.43 -16.98
N ASP A 283 8.48 -9.28 -17.63
CA ASP A 283 7.90 -9.06 -18.96
C ASP A 283 6.43 -9.53 -19.03
N SER A 284 5.62 -9.02 -18.11
CA SER A 284 4.23 -9.41 -17.90
C SER A 284 3.44 -8.26 -17.30
N ASP A 285 2.16 -8.14 -17.67
CA ASP A 285 1.25 -7.23 -16.96
C ASP A 285 0.89 -7.73 -15.57
N ALA A 286 1.04 -9.04 -15.31
CA ALA A 286 0.90 -9.65 -13.99
C ALA A 286 2.19 -9.45 -13.18
N HIS A 287 2.44 -8.24 -12.67
CA HIS A 287 3.72 -7.91 -12.05
C HIS A 287 4.01 -8.75 -10.81
N TRP A 288 3.06 -8.85 -9.88
CA TRP A 288 3.20 -9.57 -8.63
C TRP A 288 2.01 -10.47 -8.36
N LEU A 289 2.29 -11.69 -7.96
CA LEU A 289 1.31 -12.68 -7.53
C LEU A 289 1.46 -12.93 -6.03
N PHE A 290 0.33 -13.06 -5.35
CA PHE A 290 0.25 -13.37 -3.93
C PHE A 290 -0.71 -14.54 -3.72
N ASP A 291 -0.23 -15.60 -3.08
CA ASP A 291 -1.08 -16.70 -2.62
C ASP A 291 -1.73 -16.30 -1.30
N TRP A 292 -2.99 -15.91 -1.38
CA TRP A 292 -3.73 -15.45 -0.23
C TRP A 292 -3.84 -16.53 0.86
N SER A 293 -4.05 -17.78 0.47
CA SER A 293 -4.15 -18.91 1.41
C SER A 293 -2.84 -19.18 2.14
N ALA A 294 -1.71 -19.11 1.41
CA ALA A 294 -0.39 -19.28 2.00
C ALA A 294 -0.03 -18.12 2.95
N LEU A 295 -0.52 -16.91 2.69
CA LEU A 295 -0.29 -15.74 3.53
C LEU A 295 -1.12 -15.76 4.80
N THR A 296 -2.41 -16.06 4.70
CA THR A 296 -3.37 -15.97 5.81
C THR A 296 -3.52 -17.27 6.59
N GLY A 297 -3.16 -18.41 5.99
CA GLY A 297 -3.47 -19.74 6.54
C GLY A 297 -4.95 -20.12 6.39
N ILE A 298 -5.75 -19.35 5.66
CA ILE A 298 -7.17 -19.56 5.43
C ILE A 298 -7.35 -19.99 3.97
N GLY A 299 -7.82 -21.22 3.75
CA GLY A 299 -8.19 -21.69 2.40
C GLY A 299 -9.42 -20.95 1.87
N PRO A 300 -9.63 -20.90 0.54
CA PRO A 300 -10.82 -20.32 -0.03
C PRO A 300 -12.06 -21.09 0.45
N SER A 301 -12.93 -20.40 1.16
CA SER A 301 -14.18 -20.94 1.69
C SER A 301 -15.35 -20.19 1.07
N LYS A 302 -16.47 -20.89 0.85
CA LYS A 302 -17.74 -20.26 0.47
C LYS A 302 -18.59 -19.81 1.65
N LYS A 303 -18.15 -20.11 2.90
CA LYS A 303 -18.77 -19.58 4.11
C LYS A 303 -17.92 -18.45 4.62
N ALA A 304 -18.49 -17.25 4.66
CA ALA A 304 -17.88 -16.12 5.33
C ALA A 304 -17.52 -16.51 6.78
N PRO A 305 -16.31 -16.22 7.28
CA PRO A 305 -16.12 -16.17 8.72
C PRO A 305 -17.13 -15.17 9.25
N VAL A 306 -17.92 -15.61 10.24
CA VAL A 306 -18.88 -14.75 10.92
C VAL A 306 -18.12 -13.52 11.40
N ARG A 307 -18.46 -12.32 10.88
CA ARG A 307 -18.09 -11.09 11.55
C ARG A 307 -18.56 -11.26 12.99
N ASP A 308 -17.71 -11.06 13.96
CA ASP A 308 -18.08 -10.92 15.36
C ASP A 308 -18.85 -9.60 15.49
N SER A 309 -20.02 -9.56 14.86
CA SER A 309 -21.04 -8.56 15.05
C SER A 309 -21.71 -8.93 16.37
N GLY A 310 -21.64 -8.04 17.33
CA GLY A 310 -22.31 -8.15 18.60
C GLY A 310 -23.76 -8.61 18.47
N PRO A 311 -24.41 -9.02 19.56
CA PRO A 311 -25.63 -9.81 19.54
C PRO A 311 -26.79 -9.07 18.86
N GLY A 312 -27.19 -9.54 17.67
CA GLY A 312 -28.44 -9.21 17.03
C GLY A 312 -28.34 -8.88 15.55
N GLU A 313 -28.36 -9.92 14.72
CA GLU A 313 -29.19 -9.97 13.50
C GLU A 313 -28.96 -11.32 12.80
N GLY A 314 -30.04 -12.11 12.74
CA GLY A 314 -30.04 -13.44 12.16
C GLY A 314 -29.90 -13.39 10.63
N VAL A 315 -28.89 -14.08 10.11
CA VAL A 315 -28.70 -14.30 8.68
C VAL A 315 -29.77 -15.27 8.16
N ARG A 316 -30.61 -14.78 7.25
CA ARG A 316 -31.56 -15.62 6.49
C ARG A 316 -30.86 -16.17 5.24
N GLY A 317 -30.92 -17.48 5.07
CA GLY A 317 -30.87 -18.16 3.79
C GLY A 317 -29.57 -18.90 3.47
N ASN A 318 -29.51 -20.19 3.91
CA ASN A 318 -28.59 -21.20 3.36
C ASN A 318 -28.97 -21.51 1.90
N ARG A 319 -28.29 -20.96 0.90
CA ARG A 319 -28.12 -21.62 -0.39
C ARG A 319 -26.82 -22.40 -0.34
N GLU A 320 -26.87 -23.70 -0.46
CA GLU A 320 -25.70 -24.57 -0.63
C GLU A 320 -25.07 -24.25 -2.00
N VAL A 321 -24.07 -23.40 -2.01
CA VAL A 321 -23.18 -23.25 -3.16
C VAL A 321 -22.16 -24.38 -3.06
N PRO A 322 -21.88 -25.17 -4.14
CA PRO A 322 -20.93 -26.26 -4.07
C PRO A 322 -19.58 -25.78 -3.55
N PRO A 323 -18.90 -26.52 -2.67
CA PRO A 323 -17.61 -26.10 -2.14
C PRO A 323 -16.58 -25.99 -3.28
N TRP A 324 -15.65 -25.04 -3.14
CA TRP A 324 -14.49 -25.00 -4.02
C TRP A 324 -13.67 -26.29 -3.88
N PRO A 325 -12.93 -26.74 -4.91
CA PRO A 325 -12.00 -27.85 -4.75
C PRO A 325 -11.10 -27.62 -3.54
N ALA A 326 -10.76 -28.70 -2.81
CA ALA A 326 -10.01 -28.58 -1.56
C ALA A 326 -8.60 -28.00 -1.78
N ASP A 327 -8.05 -28.17 -2.97
CA ASP A 327 -6.75 -27.68 -3.43
C ASP A 327 -6.82 -26.43 -4.32
N ALA A 328 -8.01 -25.80 -4.42
CA ALA A 328 -8.14 -24.53 -5.14
C ALA A 328 -7.22 -23.47 -4.55
N GLN A 329 -6.57 -22.70 -5.44
CA GLN A 329 -5.65 -21.64 -5.05
C GLN A 329 -6.21 -20.26 -5.37
N TYR A 330 -6.23 -19.38 -4.38
CA TYR A 330 -6.64 -18.01 -4.53
C TYR A 330 -5.40 -17.11 -4.66
N LEU A 331 -5.22 -16.53 -5.85
CA LEU A 331 -4.14 -15.60 -6.16
C LEU A 331 -4.69 -14.17 -6.27
N THR A 332 -4.00 -13.24 -5.64
CA THR A 332 -4.14 -11.81 -5.94
C THR A 332 -2.99 -11.40 -6.84
N VAL A 333 -3.29 -10.91 -8.03
CA VAL A 333 -2.32 -10.34 -8.97
C VAL A 333 -2.37 -8.84 -8.88
N VAL A 334 -1.21 -8.20 -8.68
CA VAL A 334 -1.10 -6.74 -8.55
C VAL A 334 -0.21 -6.20 -9.66
N SER A 335 -0.71 -5.22 -10.40
CA SER A 335 -0.01 -4.50 -11.45
C SER A 335 0.11 -3.03 -11.05
N SER A 336 1.34 -2.56 -10.90
CA SER A 336 1.68 -1.23 -10.37
C SER A 336 2.12 -0.28 -11.48
N GLY A 337 1.64 0.96 -11.46
CA GLY A 337 2.01 1.99 -12.41
C GLY A 337 1.61 1.64 -13.84
N VAL A 338 0.35 1.24 -14.06
CA VAL A 338 -0.19 0.67 -15.31
C VAL A 338 -1.41 1.44 -15.82
N PRO A 339 -1.25 2.71 -16.22
CA PRO A 339 -2.38 3.50 -16.72
C PRO A 339 -3.07 2.84 -17.92
N GLU A 340 -2.33 2.09 -18.76
CA GLU A 340 -2.82 1.35 -19.93
C GLU A 340 -3.81 0.24 -19.57
N LEU A 341 -3.71 -0.36 -18.38
CA LEU A 341 -4.63 -1.40 -17.94
C LEU A 341 -5.93 -0.84 -17.34
N MET A 342 -6.00 0.45 -17.07
CA MET A 342 -7.19 1.08 -16.50
C MET A 342 -8.38 1.04 -17.48
N GLU A 343 -8.12 1.12 -18.78
CA GLU A 343 -9.14 1.18 -19.83
C GLU A 343 -9.53 -0.19 -20.39
N VAL A 344 -8.77 -1.25 -20.08
CA VAL A 344 -9.04 -2.61 -20.55
C VAL A 344 -10.34 -3.12 -19.91
N ARG A 345 -11.25 -3.71 -20.71
CA ARG A 345 -12.51 -4.27 -20.19
C ARG A 345 -12.26 -5.36 -19.16
N GLY A 346 -13.15 -5.49 -18.15
CA GLY A 346 -12.93 -6.38 -17.03
C GLY A 346 -12.67 -7.84 -17.40
N HIS A 347 -13.47 -8.43 -18.31
CA HIS A 347 -13.29 -9.81 -18.78
C HIS A 347 -12.00 -9.99 -19.62
N GLU A 348 -11.71 -9.06 -20.50
CA GLU A 348 -10.48 -9.06 -21.31
C GLU A 348 -9.24 -8.96 -20.42
N LEU A 349 -9.29 -8.10 -19.41
CA LEU A 349 -8.21 -7.98 -18.42
C LEU A 349 -8.02 -9.28 -17.63
N VAL A 350 -9.10 -9.92 -17.21
CA VAL A 350 -9.04 -11.22 -16.50
C VAL A 350 -8.42 -12.29 -17.41
N GLU A 351 -8.87 -12.41 -18.66
CA GLU A 351 -8.33 -13.39 -19.64
C GLU A 351 -6.84 -13.13 -19.87
N ARG A 352 -6.43 -11.88 -20.06
CA ARG A 352 -5.05 -11.47 -20.29
C ARG A 352 -4.16 -11.83 -19.09
N ILE A 353 -4.55 -11.44 -17.88
CA ILE A 353 -3.79 -11.69 -16.66
C ILE A 353 -3.76 -13.19 -16.31
N ALA A 354 -4.92 -13.88 -16.34
CA ALA A 354 -4.98 -15.31 -16.06
C ALA A 354 -4.18 -16.11 -17.11
N GLY A 355 -4.23 -15.71 -18.39
CA GLY A 355 -3.43 -16.30 -19.45
C GLY A 355 -1.93 -16.19 -19.17
N GLN A 356 -1.44 -15.00 -18.83
CA GLN A 356 -0.03 -14.80 -18.47
C GLN A 356 0.39 -15.61 -17.22
N VAL A 357 -0.46 -15.70 -16.22
CA VAL A 357 -0.21 -16.52 -15.01
C VAL A 357 -0.10 -18.00 -15.37
N THR A 358 -1.06 -18.53 -16.15
CA THR A 358 -1.06 -19.96 -16.53
C THR A 358 0.04 -20.28 -17.54
N GLU A 359 0.39 -19.37 -18.43
CA GLU A 359 1.55 -19.51 -19.30
C GLU A 359 2.85 -19.68 -18.52
N ARG A 360 3.04 -18.93 -17.45
CA ARG A 360 4.27 -18.95 -16.63
C ARG A 360 4.31 -20.09 -15.62
N LEU A 361 3.18 -20.38 -14.97
CA LEU A 361 3.15 -21.29 -13.81
C LEU A 361 2.58 -22.69 -14.13
N GLY A 362 1.85 -22.84 -15.24
CA GLY A 362 1.22 -24.11 -15.64
C GLY A 362 -0.29 -23.98 -15.84
N HIS A 363 -0.90 -25.03 -16.39
CA HIS A 363 -2.34 -25.02 -16.69
C HIS A 363 -3.20 -25.27 -15.44
N ALA A 364 -4.24 -24.46 -15.31
CA ALA A 364 -5.31 -24.62 -14.32
C ALA A 364 -6.59 -24.00 -14.86
N GLU A 365 -7.72 -24.46 -14.38
CA GLU A 365 -9.02 -23.89 -14.70
C GLU A 365 -9.33 -22.71 -13.79
N LEU A 366 -9.75 -21.57 -14.38
CA LEU A 366 -10.17 -20.40 -13.63
C LEU A 366 -11.62 -20.58 -13.18
N LEU A 367 -11.84 -20.67 -11.86
CA LEU A 367 -13.14 -20.90 -11.26
C LEU A 367 -13.88 -19.60 -10.92
N TRP A 368 -13.13 -18.54 -10.59
CA TRP A 368 -13.69 -17.26 -10.21
C TRP A 368 -12.65 -16.15 -10.40
N SER A 369 -13.15 -14.95 -10.66
CA SER A 369 -12.29 -13.76 -10.74
C SER A 369 -13.01 -12.48 -10.33
N ARG A 370 -12.23 -11.49 -9.88
CA ARG A 370 -12.70 -10.13 -9.60
C ARG A 370 -11.59 -9.13 -9.90
N VAL A 371 -11.95 -8.00 -10.50
CA VAL A 371 -11.03 -6.89 -10.77
C VAL A 371 -11.29 -5.75 -9.79
N SER A 372 -10.22 -5.17 -9.25
CA SER A 372 -10.22 -3.90 -8.55
C SER A 372 -9.28 -2.93 -9.26
N ARG A 373 -9.70 -1.68 -9.37
CA ARG A 373 -8.92 -0.59 -9.96
C ARG A 373 -8.89 0.57 -8.99
N GLU A 374 -7.67 1.03 -8.69
CA GLU A 374 -7.46 2.23 -7.89
C GLU A 374 -6.72 3.25 -8.75
N PRO A 375 -7.44 4.19 -9.39
CA PRO A 375 -6.83 5.17 -10.29
C PRO A 375 -5.90 6.13 -9.57
N ASN A 376 -6.17 6.41 -8.30
CA ASN A 376 -5.43 7.33 -7.46
C ASN A 376 -4.71 6.58 -6.32
N ALA A 377 -4.10 5.42 -6.63
CA ALA A 377 -3.49 4.57 -5.62
C ALA A 377 -2.36 5.28 -4.87
N THR A 378 -1.50 5.98 -5.60
CA THR A 378 -0.39 6.77 -5.04
C THR A 378 -0.18 8.03 -5.85
N VAL A 379 0.66 8.94 -5.33
CA VAL A 379 1.23 10.03 -6.11
C VAL A 379 2.38 9.48 -6.94
N ALA A 380 2.41 9.80 -8.23
CA ALA A 380 3.50 9.46 -9.13
C ALA A 380 4.73 10.34 -8.81
N LEU A 381 5.70 9.77 -8.12
CA LEU A 381 6.91 10.48 -7.70
C LEU A 381 7.95 10.48 -8.83
N ARG A 382 7.64 11.23 -9.90
CA ARG A 382 8.55 11.52 -11.01
C ARG A 382 9.58 12.58 -10.62
N PRO A 383 10.65 12.79 -11.41
CA PRO A 383 11.58 13.89 -11.20
C PRO A 383 10.88 15.22 -10.94
N GLY A 384 11.31 15.96 -9.91
CA GLY A 384 10.74 17.24 -9.50
C GLY A 384 9.42 17.19 -8.71
N THR A 385 8.77 16.04 -8.58
CA THR A 385 7.47 15.93 -7.89
C THR A 385 7.59 16.15 -6.37
N ALA A 386 8.75 15.86 -5.77
CA ALA A 386 8.93 16.00 -4.32
C ALA A 386 8.68 17.45 -3.85
N ALA A 387 9.11 18.44 -4.63
CA ALA A 387 8.92 19.85 -4.35
C ALA A 387 7.46 20.33 -4.48
N LEU A 388 6.62 19.59 -5.20
CA LEU A 388 5.19 19.90 -5.40
C LEU A 388 4.29 19.38 -4.28
N ARG A 389 4.80 18.50 -3.44
CA ARG A 389 4.03 17.92 -2.33
C ARG A 389 3.83 18.97 -1.24
N PRO A 390 2.57 19.24 -0.83
CA PRO A 390 2.31 20.24 0.20
C PRO A 390 2.81 19.76 1.57
N GLY A 391 3.28 20.71 2.38
CA GLY A 391 3.64 20.44 3.78
C GLY A 391 2.43 20.21 4.70
N PRO A 392 2.64 19.86 5.97
CA PRO A 392 1.57 19.64 6.93
C PRO A 392 0.88 20.93 7.41
N LEU A 393 1.54 22.06 7.33
CA LEU A 393 0.96 23.37 7.70
C LEU A 393 0.11 23.90 6.55
N THR A 394 -0.98 24.60 6.90
CA THR A 394 -1.86 25.32 5.97
C THR A 394 -1.83 26.80 6.26
N GLU A 395 -2.42 27.62 5.38
CA GLU A 395 -2.59 29.05 5.61
C GLU A 395 -3.63 29.36 6.70
N ARG A 396 -4.46 28.37 7.06
CA ARG A 396 -5.50 28.52 8.08
C ARG A 396 -4.93 28.23 9.48
N PRO A 397 -5.07 29.15 10.45
CA PRO A 397 -4.69 28.86 11.84
C PRO A 397 -5.42 27.63 12.37
N HIS A 398 -4.72 26.80 13.16
CA HIS A 398 -5.26 25.59 13.78
C HIS A 398 -5.79 24.52 12.82
N VAL A 399 -5.44 24.61 11.53
CA VAL A 399 -5.74 23.58 10.53
C VAL A 399 -4.43 23.01 10.00
N THR A 400 -4.30 21.70 10.02
CA THR A 400 -3.14 20.98 9.44
C THR A 400 -3.61 20.00 8.37
N ARG A 401 -2.67 19.56 7.55
CA ARG A 401 -2.90 18.62 6.46
C ARG A 401 -2.16 17.32 6.74
N ALA A 402 -2.79 16.19 6.39
CA ALA A 402 -2.19 14.85 6.43
C ALA A 402 -2.54 14.05 5.17
N GLY A 403 -1.84 12.97 4.92
CA GLY A 403 -2.05 12.05 3.80
C GLY A 403 -0.73 11.59 3.21
N ALA A 404 -0.72 10.47 2.49
CA ALA A 404 0.47 9.96 1.81
C ALA A 404 1.00 10.93 0.74
N GLY A 405 0.16 11.85 0.24
CA GLY A 405 0.53 12.90 -0.71
C GLY A 405 1.26 14.09 -0.10
N THR A 406 1.37 14.22 1.24
CA THR A 406 2.09 15.32 1.90
C THR A 406 3.60 15.09 1.88
N ALA A 407 4.39 16.18 2.01
CA ALA A 407 5.84 16.15 2.04
C ALA A 407 6.36 15.56 3.36
N THR A 408 6.51 14.25 3.42
CA THR A 408 7.03 13.52 4.59
C THR A 408 8.48 13.08 4.46
N GLY A 409 9.10 13.31 3.30
CA GLY A 409 10.39 12.74 2.93
C GLY A 409 10.32 11.26 2.52
N TRP A 410 9.16 10.63 2.64
CA TRP A 410 8.91 9.23 2.24
C TRP A 410 8.14 9.15 0.93
N PRO A 411 8.28 8.04 0.17
CA PRO A 411 7.36 7.72 -0.91
C PRO A 411 5.90 7.67 -0.43
N ALA A 412 4.94 7.82 -1.34
CA ALA A 412 3.50 7.82 -1.02
C ALA A 412 3.00 6.42 -0.61
N THR A 413 3.39 5.96 0.56
CA THR A 413 3.14 4.62 1.12
C THR A 413 2.30 4.68 2.39
N MET A 414 1.92 3.52 2.95
CA MET A 414 1.27 3.41 4.26
C MET A 414 2.12 4.07 5.37
N GLU A 415 3.44 3.95 5.29
CA GLU A 415 4.36 4.61 6.23
C GLU A 415 4.23 6.13 6.16
N SER A 416 4.24 6.70 4.94
CA SER A 416 4.07 8.13 4.72
C SER A 416 2.71 8.62 5.25
N ALA A 417 1.64 7.86 5.02
CA ALA A 417 0.31 8.21 5.50
C ALA A 417 0.27 8.32 7.03
N VAL A 418 0.77 7.30 7.74
CA VAL A 418 0.79 7.31 9.21
C VAL A 418 1.70 8.43 9.75
N ARG A 419 2.90 8.60 9.18
CA ARG A 419 3.82 9.70 9.54
C ARG A 419 3.18 11.05 9.42
N SER A 420 2.50 11.30 8.30
CA SER A 420 1.84 12.59 8.05
C SER A 420 0.72 12.87 9.07
N GLY A 421 -0.10 11.86 9.39
CA GLY A 421 -1.17 11.99 10.37
C GLY A 421 -0.65 12.34 11.76
N ARG A 422 0.36 11.61 12.23
CA ARG A 422 1.02 11.88 13.51
C ARG A 422 1.67 13.26 13.56
N THR A 423 2.35 13.65 12.48
CA THR A 423 2.98 14.97 12.38
C THR A 423 1.94 16.08 12.43
N ALA A 424 0.86 15.96 11.67
CA ALA A 424 -0.22 16.95 11.64
C ALA A 424 -0.87 17.14 13.02
N ALA A 425 -1.15 16.05 13.71
CA ALA A 425 -1.73 16.09 15.05
C ALA A 425 -0.80 16.73 16.09
N ARG A 426 0.49 16.39 16.09
CA ARG A 426 1.49 16.98 17.02
C ARG A 426 1.64 18.48 16.82
N LEU A 427 1.70 18.95 15.59
CA LEU A 427 1.77 20.38 15.28
C LEU A 427 0.60 21.16 15.88
N LEU A 428 -0.62 20.60 15.88
CA LEU A 428 -1.78 21.22 16.52
C LEU A 428 -1.67 21.24 18.04
N SER A 429 -1.21 20.15 18.64
CA SER A 429 -1.03 20.05 20.11
C SER A 429 0.03 21.03 20.63
N ASP A 430 1.14 21.22 19.89
CA ASP A 430 2.22 22.14 20.27
C ASP A 430 1.79 23.61 20.18
N VAL A 431 0.98 23.98 19.20
CA VAL A 431 0.44 25.34 19.04
C VAL A 431 -0.50 25.70 20.20
N THR A 432 -1.37 24.78 20.59
CA THR A 432 -2.32 25.01 21.69
C THR A 432 -1.65 25.09 23.04
N THR A 433 -0.60 24.34 23.29
CA THR A 433 0.17 24.41 24.54
C THR A 433 0.87 25.79 24.71
N LYS A 434 1.33 26.38 23.58
CA LYS A 434 1.97 27.71 23.60
C LYS A 434 0.97 28.88 23.77
N VAL A 435 -0.29 28.69 23.40
CA VAL A 435 -1.34 29.74 23.57
C VAL A 435 -1.93 29.71 24.97
N ALA A 436 -1.87 28.55 25.65
CA ALA A 436 -2.38 28.38 27.02
C ALA A 436 -1.33 28.71 28.12
N ALA A 437 -0.07 28.91 27.78
CA ALA A 437 1.03 29.31 28.64
C ALA A 437 1.34 30.82 28.52
#